data_52b15def6c6f1d7016e1ac8103c74c63
#
_entry.id   52b15def6c6f1d7016e1ac8103c74c63
#
_cell.length_a   1.000
_cell.length_b   1.000
_cell.length_c   1.000
_cell.angle_alpha   90.00
_cell.angle_beta   90.00
_cell.angle_gamma   90.00
#
_symmetry.space_group_name_H-M   'P 1'
#
loop_
_entity.id
_entity.type
_entity.pdbx_description
1 polymer ?
#
loop_
_entity_poly.entity_id
_entity_poly.type
_entity_poly.pdbx_seq_one_letter_code
_entity_poly.pdbx_strand_id
1 'polypeptide(L)'
;MRSLRALLLTVLLVASAIGHAAADPPAAPAPPVLPDLSGLPAVPHVSGSLLSGVQEWIDRVIPPPPIVSTPRQDGAVLETAGVSPTLAALHEASLPAGVGDPIFDHWPPGLADYAPGEIVEVRDVTATAGLLVLVPFRQALLMKYRTTDAHGRPSFATATLVVPAGAWTGPGDRPVLVNNLPIDALGRDCTPGYSFANGWTDNTSVTDFLPPTTQLAVLRGYAVLIPDHEGPWMAYAEPYVAGRAVLDSIRAVRGLLPEEFGASAFAMFGYSGGAIATHGAVKLIAGYAPELSEVVVGAALGGVPADYEILARSMNGNLASAVFMAAVFAIGRERPEILARMNNLAKWIATSPAKDLCGSTFGAVGVLMLPIDIAANFPDPLGSDFAAEIYRVTRMADMPSAVPLYIYNGDQEFWIPAEGARNLYREQCRLGVTAIYRGVLGEHVIGAVTGYPEAMLWLDERLRGVPAPNEC
;
A
#
# COMPACT_ATOMS: atom_id res chain seq x y z
N MET A 1 -4.64 3.44 -37.58
CA MET A 1 -4.68 4.74 -36.86
C MET A 1 -6.07 5.26 -36.49
N ARG A 2 -7.17 4.77 -37.09
CA ARG A 2 -8.55 5.17 -36.71
C ARG A 2 -9.10 4.37 -35.52
N SER A 3 -8.66 3.14 -35.29
CA SER A 3 -9.11 2.26 -34.20
C SER A 3 -8.50 2.63 -32.84
N LEU A 4 -7.30 3.20 -32.78
CA LEU A 4 -6.66 3.63 -31.51
C LEU A 4 -7.30 4.89 -30.92
N ARG A 5 -7.82 5.77 -31.77
CA ARG A 5 -8.58 6.97 -31.34
C ARG A 5 -9.96 6.63 -30.79
N ALA A 6 -10.59 5.58 -31.27
CA ALA A 6 -11.88 5.11 -30.78
C ALA A 6 -11.74 4.49 -29.37
N LEU A 7 -10.66 3.77 -29.08
CA LEU A 7 -10.41 3.16 -27.77
C LEU A 7 -10.14 4.22 -26.68
N LEU A 8 -9.37 5.26 -27.00
CA LEU A 8 -9.11 6.38 -26.09
C LEU A 8 -10.33 7.23 -25.81
N LEU A 9 -11.22 7.42 -26.79
CA LEU A 9 -12.49 8.13 -26.58
C LEU A 9 -13.49 7.32 -25.75
N THR A 10 -13.48 5.98 -25.85
CA THR A 10 -14.39 5.12 -25.09
C THR A 10 -13.99 5.09 -23.60
N VAL A 11 -12.71 5.13 -23.27
CA VAL A 11 -12.22 5.20 -21.88
C VAL A 11 -12.54 6.56 -21.24
N LEU A 12 -12.47 7.66 -22.01
CA LEU A 12 -12.83 9.00 -21.55
C LEU A 12 -14.35 9.23 -21.42
N LEU A 13 -15.18 8.52 -22.20
CA LEU A 13 -16.64 8.65 -22.16
C LEU A 13 -17.31 7.79 -21.07
N VAL A 14 -16.67 6.72 -20.62
CA VAL A 14 -17.17 5.91 -19.49
C VAL A 14 -16.95 6.63 -18.15
N ALA A 15 -15.96 7.51 -18.05
CA ALA A 15 -15.72 8.34 -16.87
C ALA A 15 -16.70 9.51 -16.71
N SER A 16 -17.51 9.82 -17.76
CA SER A 16 -18.39 11.03 -17.77
C SER A 16 -19.88 10.73 -17.65
N ALA A 17 -20.31 9.48 -17.53
CA ALA A 17 -21.72 9.08 -17.68
C ALA A 17 -22.41 8.56 -16.40
N ILE A 18 -21.87 8.84 -15.20
CA ILE A 18 -22.61 8.58 -13.95
C ILE A 18 -23.12 9.90 -13.41
N GLY A 19 -24.30 10.26 -13.89
CA GLY A 19 -25.04 11.46 -13.47
C GLY A 19 -25.72 11.26 -12.12
N HIS A 20 -25.63 12.27 -11.34
CA HIS A 20 -26.01 12.57 -9.97
C HIS A 20 -27.49 12.45 -9.66
N ALA A 21 -27.79 11.85 -8.50
CA ALA A 21 -28.90 12.28 -7.65
C ALA A 21 -28.27 12.61 -6.28
N ALA A 22 -28.06 13.89 -6.05
CA ALA A 22 -27.41 14.41 -4.85
C ALA A 22 -28.44 14.80 -3.80
N ALA A 23 -28.27 14.29 -2.57
CA ALA A 23 -28.65 15.02 -1.37
C ALA A 23 -27.51 16.01 -1.08
N ASP A 24 -27.84 17.26 -0.72
CA ASP A 24 -26.86 18.30 -0.43
C ASP A 24 -25.87 17.84 0.65
N PRO A 25 -24.56 17.82 0.36
CA PRO A 25 -23.56 17.51 1.37
C PRO A 25 -23.48 18.64 2.41
N PRO A 26 -23.11 18.35 3.67
CA PRO A 26 -22.79 19.40 4.62
C PRO A 26 -21.68 20.29 4.04
N ALA A 27 -21.80 21.59 4.23
CA ALA A 27 -20.88 22.58 3.68
C ALA A 27 -19.43 22.19 3.96
N ALA A 28 -18.66 21.96 2.89
CA ALA A 28 -17.24 21.69 2.98
C ALA A 28 -16.55 22.81 3.78
N PRO A 29 -15.58 22.51 4.66
CA PRO A 29 -14.78 23.53 5.29
C PRO A 29 -14.16 24.41 4.20
N ALA A 30 -14.15 25.71 4.42
CA ALA A 30 -13.59 26.66 3.45
C ALA A 30 -12.15 26.23 3.11
N PRO A 31 -11.78 26.20 1.82
CA PRO A 31 -10.42 25.85 1.44
C PRO A 31 -9.44 26.77 2.17
N PRO A 32 -8.28 26.27 2.60
CA PRO A 32 -7.27 27.10 3.24
C PRO A 32 -6.96 28.27 2.30
N VAL A 33 -7.05 29.50 2.84
CA VAL A 33 -6.70 30.69 2.08
C VAL A 33 -5.22 30.59 1.77
N LEU A 34 -4.88 30.31 0.51
CA LEU A 34 -3.49 30.38 0.06
C LEU A 34 -2.97 31.80 0.33
N PRO A 35 -1.75 31.95 0.86
CA PRO A 35 -1.17 33.26 1.06
C PRO A 35 -1.15 34.03 -0.28
N ASP A 36 -1.37 35.34 -0.21
CA ASP A 36 -1.32 36.22 -1.38
C ASP A 36 0.08 36.16 -2.01
N LEU A 37 0.15 35.58 -3.20
CA LEU A 37 1.40 35.36 -3.93
C LEU A 37 1.78 36.54 -4.83
N SER A 38 0.99 37.66 -4.83
CA SER A 38 1.21 38.83 -5.69
C SER A 38 2.47 39.62 -5.36
N GLY A 39 3.08 39.41 -4.18
CA GLY A 39 4.32 40.06 -3.72
C GLY A 39 5.56 39.15 -3.80
N LEU A 40 5.52 38.04 -4.48
CA LEU A 40 6.66 37.11 -4.51
C LEU A 40 7.88 37.74 -5.19
N PRO A 41 9.08 37.60 -4.60
CA PRO A 41 10.32 37.95 -5.29
C PRO A 41 10.49 37.06 -6.53
N ALA A 42 11.07 37.64 -7.59
CA ALA A 42 11.35 36.91 -8.81
C ALA A 42 12.17 35.63 -8.52
N VAL A 43 11.82 34.54 -9.22
CA VAL A 43 12.57 33.27 -9.13
C VAL A 43 14.04 33.54 -9.44
N PRO A 44 15.00 33.18 -8.59
CA PRO A 44 16.40 33.48 -8.81
C PRO A 44 16.90 32.82 -10.09
N HIS A 45 17.64 33.57 -10.94
CA HIS A 45 18.43 33.02 -12.01
C HIS A 45 19.59 32.23 -11.39
N VAL A 46 19.57 30.90 -11.47
CA VAL A 46 20.53 30.04 -10.81
C VAL A 46 21.51 29.45 -11.83
N SER A 47 22.76 29.81 -11.69
CA SER A 47 23.91 29.10 -12.25
C SER A 47 24.36 28.05 -11.22
N GLY A 48 23.89 26.81 -11.37
CA GLY A 48 24.09 25.73 -10.42
C GLY A 48 22.94 24.73 -10.51
N SER A 49 22.81 23.72 -9.65
CA SER A 49 21.62 22.89 -9.71
C SER A 49 20.38 23.78 -9.46
N LEU A 50 19.56 23.92 -10.50
CA LEU A 50 18.34 24.76 -10.49
C LEU A 50 17.47 24.49 -9.26
N LEU A 51 17.50 23.28 -8.73
CA LEU A 51 16.62 22.81 -7.66
C LEU A 51 17.03 23.30 -6.28
N SER A 52 18.32 23.40 -5.95
CA SER A 52 18.75 23.88 -4.61
C SER A 52 18.32 25.34 -4.36
N GLY A 53 18.44 26.19 -5.36
CA GLY A 53 17.96 27.58 -5.23
C GLY A 53 16.44 27.70 -5.12
N VAL A 54 15.70 26.78 -5.76
CA VAL A 54 14.23 26.73 -5.69
C VAL A 54 13.78 26.23 -4.30
N GLN A 55 14.45 25.24 -3.73
CA GLN A 55 14.16 24.73 -2.38
C GLN A 55 14.31 25.83 -1.32
N GLU A 56 15.42 26.55 -1.34
CA GLU A 56 15.67 27.69 -0.44
C GLU A 56 14.67 28.83 -0.66
N TRP A 57 14.32 29.10 -1.92
CA TRP A 57 13.32 30.11 -2.27
C TRP A 57 11.94 29.74 -1.72
N ILE A 58 11.52 28.46 -1.83
CA ILE A 58 10.26 27.96 -1.27
C ILE A 58 10.19 28.27 0.23
N ASP A 59 11.21 27.89 1.02
CA ASP A 59 11.21 28.10 2.47
C ASP A 59 11.29 29.58 2.87
N ARG A 60 11.80 30.44 1.99
CA ARG A 60 11.85 31.89 2.21
C ARG A 60 10.49 32.56 1.99
N VAL A 61 9.72 32.09 0.99
CA VAL A 61 8.46 32.75 0.58
C VAL A 61 7.22 32.06 1.13
N ILE A 62 7.28 30.76 1.38
CA ILE A 62 6.18 30.00 1.98
C ILE A 62 6.45 29.82 3.47
N PRO A 63 5.62 30.41 4.35
CA PRO A 63 5.77 30.19 5.78
C PRO A 63 5.45 28.74 6.14
N PRO A 64 5.94 28.20 7.27
CA PRO A 64 5.52 26.89 7.74
C PRO A 64 4.00 26.83 7.95
N PRO A 65 3.34 25.66 7.75
CA PRO A 65 1.91 25.53 7.97
C PRO A 65 1.57 25.86 9.44
N PRO A 66 0.43 26.55 9.69
CA PRO A 66 -0.07 26.78 11.04
C PRO A 66 -0.60 25.47 11.59
N ILE A 67 0.19 24.76 12.36
CA ILE A 67 -0.22 23.48 12.96
C ILE A 67 -0.87 23.79 14.30
N VAL A 68 -2.15 23.47 14.41
CA VAL A 68 -2.89 23.52 15.68
C VAL A 68 -2.95 22.09 16.20
N SER A 69 -2.26 21.81 17.30
CA SER A 69 -2.38 20.50 17.96
C SER A 69 -3.77 20.40 18.60
N THR A 70 -4.58 19.48 18.08
CA THR A 70 -5.85 19.10 18.67
C THR A 70 -5.71 17.69 19.23
N PRO A 71 -6.18 17.42 20.47
CA PRO A 71 -6.13 16.06 21.01
C PRO A 71 -6.80 15.07 20.06
N ARG A 72 -6.15 13.97 19.79
CA ARG A 72 -6.70 12.90 18.94
C ARG A 72 -7.90 12.27 19.63
N GLN A 73 -8.94 12.04 18.86
CA GLN A 73 -10.17 11.38 19.35
C GLN A 73 -10.13 9.85 19.16
N ASP A 74 -9.18 9.35 18.35
CA ASP A 74 -9.05 7.92 18.04
C ASP A 74 -8.40 7.08 19.14
N GLY A 75 -7.88 7.72 20.20
CA GLY A 75 -7.20 7.03 21.31
C GLY A 75 -5.74 6.65 21.01
N ALA A 76 -5.22 7.00 19.84
CA ALA A 76 -3.81 6.75 19.51
C ALA A 76 -2.87 7.51 20.42
N VAL A 77 -1.88 6.81 20.96
CA VAL A 77 -0.77 7.41 21.72
C VAL A 77 0.44 7.51 20.80
N LEU A 78 0.77 8.73 20.39
CA LEU A 78 1.96 8.97 19.59
C LEU A 78 3.20 8.98 20.51
N GLU A 79 4.20 8.20 20.12
CA GLU A 79 5.48 8.27 20.83
C GLU A 79 6.25 9.51 20.37
N THR A 80 6.48 10.41 21.32
CA THR A 80 7.20 11.68 21.09
C THR A 80 8.57 11.71 21.79
N ALA A 81 8.98 10.59 22.38
CA ALA A 81 10.27 10.51 23.07
C ALA A 81 11.44 10.79 22.09
N GLY A 82 12.22 11.80 22.39
CA GLY A 82 13.35 12.22 21.52
C GLY A 82 12.97 13.06 20.30
N VAL A 83 11.67 13.31 20.08
CA VAL A 83 11.17 14.14 18.98
C VAL A 83 10.91 15.56 19.48
N SER A 84 11.29 16.58 18.70
CA SER A 84 10.98 17.98 19.07
C SER A 84 9.47 18.22 19.09
N PRO A 85 8.94 19.11 19.95
CA PRO A 85 7.50 19.43 19.98
C PRO A 85 6.94 19.85 18.62
N THR A 86 7.71 20.60 17.83
CA THR A 86 7.32 21.03 16.48
C THR A 86 7.20 19.84 15.53
N LEU A 87 8.14 18.90 15.58
CA LEU A 87 8.09 17.71 14.74
C LEU A 87 6.96 16.76 15.18
N ALA A 88 6.72 16.64 16.48
CA ALA A 88 5.60 15.85 17.00
C ALA A 88 4.25 16.43 16.52
N ALA A 89 4.06 17.74 16.58
CA ALA A 89 2.85 18.39 16.07
C ALA A 89 2.70 18.25 14.55
N LEU A 90 3.79 18.36 13.79
CA LEU A 90 3.79 18.13 12.34
C LEU A 90 3.41 16.67 12.00
N HIS A 91 3.99 15.72 12.73
CA HIS A 91 3.67 14.30 12.57
C HIS A 91 2.18 14.05 12.83
N GLU A 92 1.67 14.52 13.97
CA GLU A 92 0.23 14.38 14.29
C GLU A 92 -0.66 14.97 13.21
N ALA A 93 -0.34 16.17 12.70
CA ALA A 93 -1.12 16.82 11.66
C ALA A 93 -1.05 16.10 10.30
N SER A 94 0.00 15.32 10.03
CA SER A 94 0.17 14.56 8.79
C SER A 94 -0.54 13.21 8.78
N LEU A 95 -1.04 12.74 9.93
CA LEU A 95 -1.75 11.46 10.03
C LEU A 95 -3.11 11.53 9.33
N PRO A 96 -3.62 10.40 8.80
CA PRO A 96 -4.88 10.38 8.08
C PRO A 96 -6.06 10.77 8.98
N ALA A 97 -7.04 11.42 8.39
CA ALA A 97 -8.29 11.74 9.06
C ALA A 97 -9.07 10.47 9.43
N GLY A 98 -9.94 10.58 10.44
CA GLY A 98 -10.90 9.52 10.74
C GLY A 98 -12.00 9.48 9.68
N VAL A 99 -12.51 8.28 9.42
CA VAL A 99 -13.63 8.05 8.48
C VAL A 99 -14.98 8.00 9.19
N GLY A 100 -15.00 8.16 10.51
CA GLY A 100 -16.21 8.13 11.33
C GLY A 100 -16.69 6.72 11.70
N ASP A 101 -15.95 5.69 11.34
CA ASP A 101 -16.24 4.30 11.70
C ASP A 101 -15.18 3.76 12.68
N PRO A 102 -15.59 3.37 13.90
CA PRO A 102 -14.68 2.92 14.96
C PRO A 102 -13.80 1.74 14.58
N ILE A 103 -14.24 0.86 13.69
CA ILE A 103 -13.42 -0.30 13.29
C ILE A 103 -12.13 0.16 12.58
N PHE A 104 -12.15 1.29 11.85
CA PHE A 104 -10.97 1.86 11.17
C PHE A 104 -10.29 2.93 12.03
N ASP A 105 -11.03 3.66 12.86
CA ASP A 105 -10.54 4.88 13.50
C ASP A 105 -10.00 4.65 14.92
N HIS A 106 -10.70 3.84 15.76
CA HIS A 106 -10.38 3.78 17.18
C HIS A 106 -9.23 2.81 17.47
N TRP A 107 -8.26 3.27 18.24
CA TRP A 107 -7.21 2.42 18.80
C TRP A 107 -7.78 1.62 19.98
N PRO A 108 -7.65 0.29 19.94
CA PRO A 108 -8.14 -0.55 21.03
C PRO A 108 -7.42 -0.22 22.33
N PRO A 109 -8.13 -0.02 23.45
CA PRO A 109 -7.47 0.10 24.74
C PRO A 109 -6.74 -1.20 25.08
N GLY A 110 -5.56 -1.09 25.69
CA GLY A 110 -4.77 -2.27 26.08
C GLY A 110 -4.23 -3.08 24.90
N LEU A 111 -4.06 -2.45 23.72
CA LEU A 111 -3.61 -3.14 22.50
C LEU A 111 -2.29 -3.91 22.68
N ALA A 112 -1.42 -3.47 23.61
CA ALA A 112 -0.19 -4.16 23.93
C ALA A 112 -0.39 -5.54 24.59
N ASP A 113 -1.55 -5.78 25.20
CA ASP A 113 -1.88 -7.04 25.87
C ASP A 113 -2.37 -8.11 24.89
N TYR A 114 -2.76 -7.71 23.68
CA TYR A 114 -3.17 -8.64 22.62
C TYR A 114 -1.95 -9.27 21.95
N ALA A 115 -2.05 -10.55 21.65
CA ALA A 115 -1.04 -11.23 20.83
C ALA A 115 -1.10 -10.79 19.35
N PRO A 116 0.01 -10.85 18.58
CA PRO A 116 -0.01 -10.61 17.13
C PRO A 116 -1.03 -11.50 16.42
N GLY A 117 -1.93 -10.88 15.63
CA GLY A 117 -3.03 -11.56 14.96
C GLY A 117 -4.26 -11.82 15.82
N GLU A 118 -4.25 -11.47 17.12
CA GLU A 118 -5.43 -11.59 17.97
C GLU A 118 -6.54 -10.63 17.54
N ILE A 119 -7.75 -11.14 17.44
CA ILE A 119 -8.94 -10.43 16.99
C ILE A 119 -9.39 -9.44 18.05
N VAL A 120 -9.60 -8.20 17.64
CA VAL A 120 -10.17 -7.11 18.44
C VAL A 120 -11.67 -6.98 18.17
N GLU A 121 -12.07 -7.01 16.90
CA GLU A 121 -13.45 -6.84 16.46
C GLU A 121 -13.68 -7.62 15.16
N VAL A 122 -14.88 -8.16 14.98
CA VAL A 122 -15.32 -8.77 13.72
C VAL A 122 -16.67 -8.20 13.34
N ARG A 123 -16.82 -7.88 12.06
CA ARG A 123 -18.07 -7.39 11.48
C ARG A 123 -18.44 -8.21 10.27
N ASP A 124 -19.69 -8.64 10.17
CA ASP A 124 -20.22 -9.24 8.94
C ASP A 124 -20.54 -8.13 7.92
N VAL A 125 -19.85 -8.17 6.79
CA VAL A 125 -20.00 -7.23 5.67
C VAL A 125 -20.51 -7.94 4.41
N THR A 126 -21.13 -9.11 4.55
CA THR A 126 -21.58 -9.95 3.43
C THR A 126 -22.49 -9.20 2.48
N ALA A 127 -23.40 -8.40 3.00
CA ALA A 127 -24.37 -7.68 2.17
C ALA A 127 -23.71 -6.60 1.28
N THR A 128 -22.78 -5.84 1.82
CA THR A 128 -22.08 -4.75 1.10
C THR A 128 -20.97 -5.30 0.22
N ALA A 129 -20.22 -6.30 0.68
CA ALA A 129 -19.18 -6.99 -0.09
C ALA A 129 -19.73 -7.63 -1.37
N GLY A 130 -20.99 -8.06 -1.39
CA GLY A 130 -21.62 -8.63 -2.58
C GLY A 130 -21.59 -7.75 -3.79
N LEU A 131 -21.56 -6.43 -3.60
CA LEU A 131 -21.47 -5.44 -4.68
C LEU A 131 -20.09 -5.41 -5.37
N LEU A 132 -19.05 -5.93 -4.72
CA LEU A 132 -17.68 -5.93 -5.22
C LEU A 132 -17.18 -7.33 -5.60
N VAL A 133 -17.59 -8.37 -4.86
CA VAL A 133 -17.15 -9.75 -5.10
C VAL A 133 -17.77 -10.33 -6.37
N LEU A 134 -19.04 -10.02 -6.68
CA LEU A 134 -19.75 -10.34 -7.95
C LEU A 134 -19.84 -11.84 -8.31
N VAL A 135 -19.46 -12.74 -7.42
CA VAL A 135 -19.57 -14.20 -7.56
C VAL A 135 -20.18 -14.79 -6.29
N PRO A 136 -20.81 -15.98 -6.33
CA PRO A 136 -21.44 -16.55 -5.14
C PRO A 136 -20.44 -16.82 -4.03
N PHE A 137 -20.65 -16.22 -2.86
CA PHE A 137 -19.93 -16.47 -1.62
C PHE A 137 -20.89 -16.58 -0.45
N ARG A 138 -20.45 -17.21 0.64
CA ARG A 138 -21.28 -17.48 1.82
C ARG A 138 -21.22 -16.30 2.80
N GLN A 139 -20.05 -15.76 2.99
CA GLN A 139 -19.78 -14.80 4.03
C GLN A 139 -18.57 -13.92 3.70
N ALA A 140 -18.64 -12.64 4.08
CA ALA A 140 -17.50 -11.75 4.12
C ALA A 140 -17.39 -11.14 5.53
N LEU A 141 -16.24 -11.33 6.16
CA LEU A 141 -15.95 -10.86 7.52
C LEU A 141 -14.85 -9.81 7.49
N LEU A 142 -15.17 -8.60 7.91
CA LEU A 142 -14.18 -7.57 8.20
C LEU A 142 -13.67 -7.77 9.63
N MET A 143 -12.40 -8.02 9.76
CA MET A 143 -11.71 -8.27 11.02
C MET A 143 -10.81 -7.09 11.35
N LYS A 144 -10.84 -6.65 12.60
CA LYS A 144 -9.80 -5.80 13.20
C LYS A 144 -8.95 -6.65 14.11
N TYR A 145 -7.65 -6.60 13.97
CA TYR A 145 -6.71 -7.43 14.72
C TYR A 145 -5.46 -6.65 15.12
N ARG A 146 -4.81 -7.14 16.18
CA ARG A 146 -3.54 -6.59 16.65
C ARG A 146 -2.42 -6.95 15.67
N THR A 147 -1.62 -5.95 15.31
CA THR A 147 -0.40 -6.10 14.53
C THR A 147 0.74 -5.26 15.12
N THR A 148 1.80 -5.05 14.38
CA THR A 148 3.01 -4.36 14.84
C THR A 148 3.44 -3.32 13.81
N ASP A 149 3.77 -2.11 14.25
CA ASP A 149 4.24 -1.02 13.40
C ASP A 149 5.69 -1.21 12.90
N ALA A 150 6.22 -0.24 12.13
CA ALA A 150 7.58 -0.30 11.58
C ALA A 150 8.67 -0.42 12.66
N HIS A 151 8.42 0.05 13.87
CA HIS A 151 9.36 0.09 14.99
C HIS A 151 9.19 -1.06 16.01
N GLY A 152 8.31 -2.01 15.75
CA GLY A 152 8.06 -3.14 16.66
C GLY A 152 7.07 -2.86 17.76
N ARG A 153 6.31 -1.75 17.71
CA ARG A 153 5.32 -1.38 18.69
C ARG A 153 3.95 -1.96 18.35
N PRO A 154 3.08 -2.21 19.36
CA PRO A 154 1.71 -2.64 19.11
C PRO A 154 0.95 -1.65 18.22
N SER A 155 0.30 -2.18 17.20
CA SER A 155 -0.57 -1.48 16.26
C SER A 155 -1.77 -2.35 15.93
N PHE A 156 -2.68 -1.87 15.11
CA PHE A 156 -3.76 -2.69 14.58
C PHE A 156 -3.82 -2.60 13.05
N ALA A 157 -4.49 -3.56 12.44
CA ALA A 157 -4.88 -3.49 11.05
C ALA A 157 -6.27 -4.09 10.87
N THR A 158 -6.84 -3.91 9.67
CA THR A 158 -8.07 -4.58 9.27
C THR A 158 -7.81 -5.52 8.09
N ALA A 159 -8.66 -6.52 7.92
CA ALA A 159 -8.65 -7.40 6.75
C ALA A 159 -10.06 -7.93 6.49
N THR A 160 -10.40 -8.16 5.22
CA THR A 160 -11.65 -8.81 4.85
C THR A 160 -11.40 -10.26 4.43
N LEU A 161 -12.08 -11.20 5.06
CA LEU A 161 -12.10 -12.61 4.68
C LEU A 161 -13.38 -12.90 3.88
N VAL A 162 -13.23 -13.34 2.62
CA VAL A 162 -14.34 -13.78 1.76
C VAL A 162 -14.35 -15.30 1.68
N VAL A 163 -15.45 -15.93 2.10
CA VAL A 163 -15.62 -17.38 2.12
C VAL A 163 -16.58 -17.83 1.03
N PRO A 164 -16.18 -18.73 0.09
CA PRO A 164 -17.03 -19.23 -0.98
C PRO A 164 -18.33 -19.88 -0.50
N ALA A 165 -19.38 -19.83 -1.32
CA ALA A 165 -20.70 -20.40 -1.00
C ALA A 165 -20.68 -21.93 -0.88
N GLY A 166 -19.94 -22.63 -1.74
CA GLY A 166 -19.87 -24.09 -1.74
C GLY A 166 -18.98 -24.64 -0.62
N ALA A 167 -19.25 -25.86 -0.15
CA ALA A 167 -18.34 -26.60 0.70
C ALA A 167 -17.03 -26.89 -0.06
N TRP A 168 -15.91 -26.92 0.68
CA TRP A 168 -14.65 -27.37 0.10
C TRP A 168 -14.70 -28.90 -0.13
N THR A 169 -14.35 -29.33 -1.34
CA THR A 169 -14.34 -30.74 -1.72
C THR A 169 -12.96 -31.25 -2.10
N GLY A 170 -11.95 -30.39 -2.02
CA GLY A 170 -10.56 -30.75 -2.25
C GLY A 170 -9.92 -31.41 -1.02
N PRO A 171 -8.65 -31.80 -1.10
CA PRO A 171 -7.92 -32.40 -0.01
C PRO A 171 -7.65 -31.37 1.10
N GLY A 172 -7.62 -31.82 2.36
CA GLY A 172 -7.31 -30.98 3.52
C GLY A 172 -8.30 -29.85 3.77
N ASP A 173 -7.86 -28.86 4.55
CA ASP A 173 -8.64 -27.66 4.81
C ASP A 173 -8.72 -26.78 3.55
N ARG A 174 -9.75 -25.91 3.51
CA ARG A 174 -9.94 -24.97 2.40
C ARG A 174 -8.74 -24.05 2.22
N PRO A 175 -8.08 -24.05 1.04
CA PRO A 175 -6.98 -23.13 0.80
C PRO A 175 -7.43 -21.66 0.85
N VAL A 176 -6.48 -20.77 1.21
CA VAL A 176 -6.70 -19.33 1.29
C VAL A 176 -5.73 -18.61 0.35
N LEU A 177 -6.26 -17.80 -0.55
CA LEU A 177 -5.46 -16.85 -1.30
C LEU A 177 -5.43 -15.51 -0.54
N VAL A 178 -4.25 -15.08 -0.13
CA VAL A 178 -4.03 -13.74 0.41
C VAL A 178 -3.82 -12.80 -0.77
N ASN A 179 -4.81 -11.96 -1.01
CA ASN A 179 -4.81 -11.00 -2.11
C ASN A 179 -4.41 -9.61 -1.60
N ASN A 180 -3.12 -9.30 -1.66
CA ASN A 180 -2.60 -7.99 -1.30
C ASN A 180 -2.86 -7.02 -2.45
N LEU A 181 -3.94 -6.27 -2.34
CA LEU A 181 -4.32 -5.28 -3.35
C LEU A 181 -3.37 -4.07 -3.32
N PRO A 182 -3.11 -3.41 -4.46
CA PRO A 182 -2.34 -2.16 -4.49
C PRO A 182 -3.21 -1.02 -3.95
N ILE A 183 -3.18 -0.80 -2.64
CA ILE A 183 -3.92 0.26 -1.96
C ILE A 183 -3.37 1.62 -2.39
N ASP A 184 -2.04 1.79 -2.27
CA ASP A 184 -1.29 2.97 -2.74
C ASP A 184 -1.97 4.27 -2.35
N ALA A 185 -2.35 4.43 -1.07
CA ALA A 185 -3.22 5.50 -0.62
C ALA A 185 -2.73 6.19 0.65
N LEU A 186 -3.28 7.37 0.91
CA LEU A 186 -3.00 8.17 2.10
C LEU A 186 -4.21 8.25 3.05
N GLY A 187 -5.43 8.01 2.56
CA GLY A 187 -6.69 8.06 3.30
C GLY A 187 -7.20 6.68 3.73
N ARG A 188 -7.78 6.58 4.92
CA ARG A 188 -8.35 5.33 5.46
C ARG A 188 -9.55 4.83 4.67
N ASP A 189 -10.32 5.73 4.07
CA ASP A 189 -11.47 5.44 3.22
C ASP A 189 -11.10 4.90 1.82
N CYS A 190 -9.80 4.82 1.53
CA CYS A 190 -9.26 4.24 0.31
C CYS A 190 -8.92 2.74 0.46
N THR A 191 -9.08 2.16 1.65
CA THR A 191 -8.73 0.76 1.89
C THR A 191 -9.78 -0.20 1.33
N PRO A 192 -9.39 -1.40 0.89
CA PRO A 192 -10.32 -2.45 0.49
C PRO A 192 -11.35 -2.77 1.58
N GLY A 193 -10.93 -2.85 2.85
CA GLY A 193 -11.83 -3.10 3.97
C GLY A 193 -12.92 -2.05 4.09
N TYR A 194 -12.60 -0.78 3.86
CA TYR A 194 -13.60 0.30 3.82
C TYR A 194 -14.57 0.12 2.64
N SER A 195 -14.06 -0.18 1.45
CA SER A 195 -14.88 -0.45 0.27
C SER A 195 -15.81 -1.66 0.50
N PHE A 196 -15.32 -2.77 1.06
CA PHE A 196 -16.14 -3.95 1.37
C PHE A 196 -17.21 -3.66 2.45
N ALA A 197 -16.89 -2.83 3.45
CA ALA A 197 -17.84 -2.46 4.50
C ALA A 197 -18.95 -1.52 4.01
N ASN A 198 -18.65 -0.64 3.06
CA ASN A 198 -19.59 0.40 2.60
C ASN A 198 -20.16 0.13 1.20
N GLY A 199 -19.63 -0.86 0.44
CA GLY A 199 -19.98 -1.09 -0.95
C GLY A 199 -19.31 -0.07 -1.88
N TRP A 200 -19.97 0.27 -2.99
CA TRP A 200 -19.45 1.26 -3.91
C TRP A 200 -19.45 2.66 -3.29
N THR A 201 -18.28 3.27 -3.24
CA THR A 201 -18.07 4.66 -2.82
C THR A 201 -17.27 5.40 -3.89
N ASP A 202 -17.14 6.72 -3.76
CA ASP A 202 -16.30 7.52 -4.67
C ASP A 202 -14.81 7.14 -4.58
N ASN A 203 -14.41 6.48 -3.48
CA ASN A 203 -13.04 6.04 -3.22
C ASN A 203 -12.80 4.56 -3.57
N THR A 204 -13.83 3.83 -4.03
CA THR A 204 -13.66 2.44 -4.48
C THR A 204 -12.74 2.41 -5.69
N SER A 205 -11.61 1.71 -5.57
CA SER A 205 -10.62 1.62 -6.63
C SER A 205 -10.96 0.52 -7.64
N VAL A 206 -10.62 0.74 -8.90
CA VAL A 206 -10.67 -0.32 -9.91
C VAL A 206 -9.78 -1.50 -9.55
N THR A 207 -8.72 -1.26 -8.79
CA THR A 207 -7.79 -2.29 -8.31
C THR A 207 -8.38 -3.20 -7.24
N ASP A 208 -9.51 -2.83 -6.62
CA ASP A 208 -10.23 -3.67 -5.65
C ASP A 208 -10.86 -4.90 -6.33
N PHE A 209 -11.06 -4.86 -7.65
CA PHE A 209 -11.68 -5.94 -8.41
C PHE A 209 -11.01 -6.27 -9.76
N LEU A 210 -9.98 -5.54 -10.18
CA LEU A 210 -9.19 -5.84 -11.38
C LEU A 210 -7.67 -5.82 -11.07
N PRO A 211 -6.93 -6.88 -11.44
CA PRO A 211 -7.40 -8.13 -12.05
C PRO A 211 -8.36 -8.90 -11.12
N PRO A 212 -9.26 -9.77 -11.64
CA PRO A 212 -10.34 -10.39 -10.86
C PRO A 212 -9.83 -11.53 -9.96
N THR A 213 -8.80 -11.26 -9.16
CA THR A 213 -8.12 -12.24 -8.31
C THR A 213 -9.06 -12.84 -7.27
N THR A 214 -9.82 -11.99 -6.57
CA THR A 214 -10.82 -12.40 -5.58
C THR A 214 -11.89 -13.29 -6.23
N GLN A 215 -12.45 -12.85 -7.35
CA GLN A 215 -13.52 -13.57 -8.05
C GLN A 215 -13.05 -14.94 -8.53
N LEU A 216 -11.87 -15.01 -9.16
CA LEU A 216 -11.32 -16.26 -9.67
C LEU A 216 -10.96 -17.25 -8.55
N ALA A 217 -10.44 -16.80 -7.44
CA ALA A 217 -10.13 -17.64 -6.30
C ALA A 217 -11.42 -18.19 -5.65
N VAL A 218 -12.43 -17.33 -5.44
CA VAL A 218 -13.74 -17.74 -4.92
C VAL A 218 -14.42 -18.77 -5.85
N LEU A 219 -14.36 -18.58 -7.17
CA LEU A 219 -14.89 -19.55 -8.15
C LEU A 219 -14.15 -20.89 -8.11
N ARG A 220 -12.87 -20.91 -7.74
CA ARG A 220 -12.10 -22.14 -7.51
C ARG A 220 -12.40 -22.80 -6.15
N GLY A 221 -13.22 -22.15 -5.32
CA GLY A 221 -13.57 -22.63 -3.98
C GLY A 221 -12.54 -22.23 -2.90
N TYR A 222 -11.56 -21.41 -3.21
CA TYR A 222 -10.60 -20.87 -2.25
C TYR A 222 -11.21 -19.71 -1.48
N ALA A 223 -10.95 -19.62 -0.18
CA ALA A 223 -11.23 -18.39 0.55
C ALA A 223 -10.22 -17.32 0.12
N VAL A 224 -10.62 -16.05 0.24
CA VAL A 224 -9.75 -14.92 -0.06
C VAL A 224 -9.62 -14.02 1.16
N LEU A 225 -8.39 -13.76 1.53
CA LEU A 225 -8.04 -12.83 2.60
C LEU A 225 -7.45 -11.56 1.98
N ILE A 226 -8.04 -10.42 2.29
CA ILE A 226 -7.68 -9.11 1.72
C ILE A 226 -7.29 -8.19 2.88
N PRO A 227 -5.99 -8.07 3.21
CA PRO A 227 -5.51 -7.19 4.27
C PRO A 227 -5.49 -5.71 3.85
N ASP A 228 -5.87 -4.81 4.76
CA ASP A 228 -5.60 -3.38 4.68
C ASP A 228 -4.19 -3.12 5.21
N HIS A 229 -3.21 -3.50 4.42
CA HIS A 229 -1.82 -3.70 4.84
C HIS A 229 -1.04 -2.40 5.12
N GLU A 230 -1.59 -1.23 4.81
CA GLU A 230 -0.95 0.07 5.13
C GLU A 230 -1.15 0.49 6.59
N GLY A 231 -1.93 -0.27 7.35
CA GLY A 231 -2.19 -0.04 8.77
C GLY A 231 -2.98 1.24 9.07
N PRO A 232 -3.16 1.60 10.35
CA PRO A 232 -4.07 2.68 10.73
C PRO A 232 -3.55 4.07 10.37
N TRP A 233 -2.25 4.19 10.06
CA TRP A 233 -1.64 5.44 9.63
C TRP A 233 -1.47 5.53 8.11
N MET A 234 -1.98 4.55 7.37
CA MET A 234 -1.85 4.51 5.92
C MET A 234 -0.39 4.71 5.50
N ALA A 235 0.47 3.80 6.01
CA ALA A 235 1.91 3.84 5.80
C ALA A 235 2.28 3.19 4.44
N TYR A 236 1.71 3.72 3.37
CA TYR A 236 2.00 3.31 2.01
C TYR A 236 3.51 3.21 1.78
N ALA A 237 3.94 2.15 1.14
CA ALA A 237 5.34 1.86 0.85
C ALA A 237 6.25 1.55 2.07
N GLU A 238 5.69 1.30 3.27
CA GLU A 238 6.48 0.82 4.41
C GLU A 238 6.37 -0.72 4.54
N PRO A 239 7.39 -1.49 4.10
CA PRO A 239 7.28 -2.93 3.96
C PRO A 239 7.19 -3.69 5.30
N TYR A 240 7.68 -3.10 6.40
CA TYR A 240 7.57 -3.73 7.72
C TYR A 240 6.15 -3.65 8.27
N VAL A 241 5.47 -2.50 8.14
CA VAL A 241 4.06 -2.36 8.49
C VAL A 241 3.24 -3.32 7.66
N ALA A 242 3.40 -3.24 6.33
CA ALA A 242 2.60 -4.02 5.41
C ALA A 242 2.82 -5.53 5.58
N GLY A 243 4.07 -5.98 5.69
CA GLY A 243 4.37 -7.40 5.88
C GLY A 243 3.83 -7.96 7.19
N ARG A 244 3.94 -7.22 8.30
CA ARG A 244 3.39 -7.63 9.60
C ARG A 244 1.87 -7.67 9.59
N ALA A 245 1.21 -6.67 9.01
CA ALA A 245 -0.24 -6.67 8.86
C ALA A 245 -0.74 -7.88 8.06
N VAL A 246 -0.06 -8.25 6.96
CA VAL A 246 -0.38 -9.45 6.19
C VAL A 246 -0.21 -10.73 7.01
N LEU A 247 0.90 -10.89 7.71
CA LEU A 247 1.16 -12.10 8.52
C LEU A 247 0.17 -12.23 9.67
N ASP A 248 -0.14 -11.13 10.34
CA ASP A 248 -1.09 -11.12 11.44
C ASP A 248 -2.54 -11.32 10.97
N SER A 249 -2.88 -10.94 9.73
CA SER A 249 -4.18 -11.29 9.14
C SER A 249 -4.35 -12.81 8.94
N ILE A 250 -3.27 -13.52 8.60
CA ILE A 250 -3.27 -14.99 8.51
C ILE A 250 -3.49 -15.60 9.90
N ARG A 251 -2.78 -15.11 10.91
CA ARG A 251 -2.99 -15.51 12.31
C ARG A 251 -4.44 -15.30 12.75
N ALA A 252 -5.00 -14.12 12.40
CA ALA A 252 -6.37 -13.74 12.72
C ALA A 252 -7.39 -14.72 12.12
N VAL A 253 -7.26 -15.07 10.84
CA VAL A 253 -8.14 -16.06 10.18
C VAL A 253 -8.04 -17.43 10.83
N ARG A 254 -6.82 -17.91 11.09
CA ARG A 254 -6.58 -19.21 11.73
C ARG A 254 -7.12 -19.26 13.14
N GLY A 255 -7.06 -18.16 13.88
CA GLY A 255 -7.62 -18.06 15.24
C GLY A 255 -9.13 -17.90 15.27
N LEU A 256 -9.72 -17.18 14.28
CA LEU A 256 -11.16 -16.90 14.23
C LEU A 256 -11.98 -18.15 13.82
N LEU A 257 -11.50 -18.90 12.85
CA LEU A 257 -12.20 -20.05 12.27
C LEU A 257 -11.24 -21.27 12.21
N PRO A 258 -10.77 -21.76 13.38
CA PRO A 258 -9.74 -22.79 13.45
C PRO A 258 -10.16 -24.12 12.82
N GLU A 259 -11.44 -24.48 12.89
CA GLU A 259 -11.97 -25.69 12.29
C GLU A 259 -11.98 -25.68 10.74
N GLU A 260 -11.99 -24.49 10.12
CA GLU A 260 -12.02 -24.35 8.66
C GLU A 260 -10.66 -23.91 8.10
N PHE A 261 -9.87 -23.15 8.87
CA PHE A 261 -8.65 -22.53 8.37
C PHE A 261 -7.40 -22.78 9.23
N GLY A 262 -7.53 -23.54 10.32
CA GLY A 262 -6.42 -23.77 11.23
C GLY A 262 -5.20 -24.43 10.60
N ALA A 263 -5.40 -25.35 9.66
CA ALA A 263 -4.34 -26.05 8.91
C ALA A 263 -4.35 -25.73 7.40
N SER A 264 -5.10 -24.71 6.98
CA SER A 264 -5.18 -24.29 5.57
C SER A 264 -3.81 -23.92 5.00
N ALA A 265 -3.61 -24.25 3.72
CA ALA A 265 -2.53 -23.69 2.93
C ALA A 265 -2.88 -22.25 2.52
N PHE A 266 -1.92 -21.34 2.69
CA PHE A 266 -2.01 -19.94 2.28
C PHE A 266 -1.02 -19.67 1.15
N ALA A 267 -1.47 -18.98 0.09
CA ALA A 267 -0.57 -18.42 -0.93
C ALA A 267 -0.82 -16.93 -1.06
N MET A 268 0.23 -16.15 -1.31
CA MET A 268 0.13 -14.69 -1.38
C MET A 268 0.26 -14.21 -2.81
N PHE A 269 -0.56 -13.26 -3.20
CA PHE A 269 -0.46 -12.50 -4.43
C PHE A 269 -0.38 -11.01 -4.16
N GLY A 270 0.51 -10.30 -4.85
CA GLY A 270 0.56 -8.84 -4.82
C GLY A 270 1.12 -8.27 -6.10
N TYR A 271 0.57 -7.15 -6.55
CA TYR A 271 1.09 -6.36 -7.66
C TYR A 271 1.33 -4.91 -7.20
N SER A 272 2.40 -4.28 -7.69
CA SER A 272 2.71 -2.88 -7.35
C SER A 272 2.81 -2.67 -5.82
N GLY A 273 2.03 -1.77 -5.23
CA GLY A 273 1.96 -1.58 -3.77
C GLY A 273 1.57 -2.84 -3.02
N GLY A 274 0.69 -3.68 -3.56
CA GLY A 274 0.40 -5.00 -2.99
C GLY A 274 1.60 -5.95 -3.01
N ALA A 275 2.52 -5.77 -3.97
CA ALA A 275 3.77 -6.52 -3.99
C ALA A 275 4.76 -6.03 -2.91
N ILE A 276 4.69 -4.76 -2.45
CA ILE A 276 5.44 -4.30 -1.27
C ILE A 276 5.03 -5.09 -0.04
N ALA A 277 3.72 -5.25 0.16
CA ALA A 277 3.17 -6.01 1.29
C ALA A 277 3.57 -7.49 1.22
N THR A 278 3.46 -8.10 0.04
CA THR A 278 3.88 -9.48 -0.18
C THR A 278 5.38 -9.66 0.05
N HIS A 279 6.22 -8.75 -0.48
CA HIS A 279 7.67 -8.73 -0.28
C HIS A 279 8.04 -8.63 1.21
N GLY A 280 7.42 -7.69 1.94
CA GLY A 280 7.61 -7.55 3.38
C GLY A 280 7.20 -8.81 4.13
N ALA A 281 6.02 -9.38 3.82
CA ALA A 281 5.51 -10.57 4.49
C ALA A 281 6.45 -11.77 4.34
N VAL A 282 6.86 -12.13 3.11
CA VAL A 282 7.68 -13.33 2.89
C VAL A 282 9.07 -13.24 3.53
N LYS A 283 9.64 -12.04 3.63
CA LYS A 283 10.93 -11.80 4.30
C LYS A 283 10.81 -11.77 5.82
N LEU A 284 9.65 -11.42 6.35
CA LEU A 284 9.42 -11.34 7.81
C LEU A 284 8.98 -12.67 8.44
N ILE A 285 8.51 -13.66 7.67
CA ILE A 285 8.04 -14.94 8.23
C ILE A 285 9.08 -15.52 9.20
N ALA A 286 10.32 -15.71 8.77
CA ALA A 286 11.32 -16.40 9.57
C ALA A 286 11.59 -15.72 10.93
N GLY A 287 11.57 -14.40 11.00
CA GLY A 287 11.89 -13.65 12.21
C GLY A 287 10.68 -13.19 13.03
N TYR A 288 9.52 -13.02 12.40
CA TYR A 288 8.32 -12.45 13.03
C TYR A 288 7.20 -13.46 13.23
N ALA A 289 7.01 -14.39 12.28
CA ALA A 289 5.92 -15.35 12.27
C ALA A 289 6.40 -16.75 11.84
N PRO A 290 7.42 -17.35 12.51
CA PRO A 290 8.05 -18.59 12.04
C PRO A 290 7.07 -19.76 11.91
N GLU A 291 6.01 -19.80 12.70
CA GLU A 291 4.94 -20.79 12.64
C GLU A 291 4.12 -20.74 11.35
N LEU A 292 4.17 -19.64 10.62
CA LEU A 292 3.48 -19.52 9.33
C LEU A 292 4.29 -20.12 8.17
N SER A 293 5.57 -20.44 8.37
CA SER A 293 6.41 -21.09 7.35
C SER A 293 5.88 -22.47 6.92
N GLU A 294 5.10 -23.12 7.78
CA GLU A 294 4.52 -24.45 7.50
C GLU A 294 3.23 -24.37 6.69
N VAL A 295 2.55 -23.24 6.71
CA VAL A 295 1.23 -23.06 6.08
C VAL A 295 1.23 -22.11 4.88
N VAL A 296 2.21 -21.20 4.79
CA VAL A 296 2.38 -20.35 3.60
C VAL A 296 3.21 -21.09 2.57
N VAL A 297 2.57 -21.44 1.45
CA VAL A 297 3.13 -22.38 0.47
C VAL A 297 3.83 -21.70 -0.73
N GLY A 298 3.72 -20.39 -0.85
CA GLY A 298 4.39 -19.60 -1.89
C GLY A 298 3.79 -18.21 -2.07
N ALA A 299 4.52 -17.36 -2.78
CA ALA A 299 4.10 -15.99 -3.07
C ALA A 299 4.45 -15.56 -4.49
N ALA A 300 3.53 -14.82 -5.12
CA ALA A 300 3.74 -14.19 -6.41
C ALA A 300 3.78 -12.66 -6.26
N LEU A 301 4.85 -12.06 -6.79
CA LEU A 301 5.14 -10.63 -6.72
C LEU A 301 5.26 -10.06 -8.13
N GLY A 302 4.34 -9.20 -8.51
CA GLY A 302 4.36 -8.55 -9.82
C GLY A 302 4.63 -7.04 -9.72
N GLY A 303 5.42 -6.50 -10.65
CA GLY A 303 5.73 -5.07 -10.66
C GLY A 303 6.26 -4.58 -9.31
N VAL A 304 7.15 -5.34 -8.66
CA VAL A 304 7.49 -5.15 -7.25
C VAL A 304 8.43 -3.95 -7.03
N PRO A 305 8.04 -2.96 -6.21
CA PRO A 305 8.90 -1.85 -5.79
C PRO A 305 9.91 -2.32 -4.71
N ALA A 306 10.88 -3.15 -5.08
CA ALA A 306 11.83 -3.77 -4.15
C ALA A 306 13.03 -2.90 -3.80
N ASP A 307 13.32 -1.85 -4.58
CA ASP A 307 14.51 -1.00 -4.42
C ASP A 307 14.14 0.47 -4.64
N TYR A 308 14.00 1.22 -3.55
CA TYR A 308 13.54 2.61 -3.60
C TYR A 308 14.60 3.59 -4.11
N GLU A 309 15.87 3.22 -4.13
CA GLU A 309 16.91 4.02 -4.79
C GLU A 309 16.72 3.99 -6.31
N ILE A 310 16.41 2.82 -6.87
CA ILE A 310 16.06 2.69 -8.29
C ILE A 310 14.78 3.47 -8.60
N LEU A 311 13.77 3.36 -7.74
CA LEU A 311 12.48 4.07 -7.93
C LEU A 311 12.65 5.59 -7.84
N ALA A 312 13.43 6.08 -6.90
CA ALA A 312 13.70 7.50 -6.74
C ALA A 312 14.30 8.09 -8.03
N ARG A 313 15.21 7.37 -8.66
CA ARG A 313 15.81 7.79 -9.95
C ARG A 313 14.83 7.67 -11.12
N SER A 314 14.03 6.60 -11.15
CA SER A 314 13.10 6.34 -12.25
C SER A 314 11.88 7.25 -12.21
N MET A 315 11.31 7.49 -11.02
CA MET A 315 10.06 8.24 -10.86
C MET A 315 10.26 9.75 -10.75
N ASN A 316 11.49 10.23 -10.49
CA ASN A 316 11.77 11.65 -10.35
C ASN A 316 11.52 12.42 -11.66
N GLY A 317 10.62 13.39 -11.63
CA GLY A 317 10.31 14.23 -12.78
C GLY A 317 9.56 13.50 -13.91
N ASN A 318 8.87 12.40 -13.65
CA ASN A 318 8.04 11.70 -14.63
C ASN A 318 6.57 11.55 -14.14
N LEU A 319 5.75 10.82 -14.90
CA LEU A 319 4.32 10.60 -14.59
C LEU A 319 4.08 9.89 -13.26
N ALA A 320 5.06 9.17 -12.70
CA ALA A 320 4.97 8.49 -11.42
C ALA A 320 5.47 9.33 -10.24
N SER A 321 5.93 10.57 -10.47
CA SER A 321 6.52 11.41 -9.41
C SER A 321 5.56 11.67 -8.24
N ALA A 322 4.27 11.87 -8.52
CA ALA A 322 3.29 12.07 -7.45
C ALA A 322 3.02 10.79 -6.64
N VAL A 323 3.09 9.62 -7.25
CA VAL A 323 2.99 8.32 -6.55
C VAL A 323 4.18 8.15 -5.60
N PHE A 324 5.39 8.45 -6.05
CA PHE A 324 6.57 8.40 -5.19
C PHE A 324 6.51 9.45 -4.07
N MET A 325 6.01 10.65 -4.36
CA MET A 325 5.83 11.71 -3.35
C MET A 325 4.84 11.26 -2.27
N ALA A 326 3.72 10.63 -2.65
CA ALA A 326 2.76 10.06 -1.71
C ALA A 326 3.41 8.99 -0.83
N ALA A 327 4.26 8.11 -1.40
CA ALA A 327 5.04 7.14 -0.64
C ALA A 327 5.96 7.81 0.39
N VAL A 328 6.65 8.90 0.02
CA VAL A 328 7.49 9.66 0.95
C VAL A 328 6.68 10.24 2.11
N PHE A 329 5.50 10.81 1.85
CA PHE A 329 4.61 11.31 2.90
C PHE A 329 4.13 10.19 3.82
N ALA A 330 3.75 9.06 3.26
CA ALA A 330 3.24 7.92 4.01
C ALA A 330 4.32 7.23 4.86
N ILE A 331 5.52 6.99 4.32
CA ILE A 331 6.66 6.48 5.10
C ILE A 331 7.01 7.46 6.23
N GLY A 332 6.88 8.78 6.00
CA GLY A 332 7.09 9.80 7.01
C GLY A 332 6.15 9.70 8.21
N ARG A 333 5.02 9.01 8.11
CA ARG A 333 4.11 8.75 9.23
C ARG A 333 4.67 7.70 10.21
N GLU A 334 5.44 6.75 9.71
CA GLU A 334 6.17 5.81 10.54
C GLU A 334 7.57 6.34 10.92
N ARG A 335 8.15 7.21 10.08
CA ARG A 335 9.51 7.75 10.20
C ARG A 335 9.49 9.28 10.17
N PRO A 336 9.08 9.93 11.27
CA PRO A 336 8.84 11.38 11.30
C PRO A 336 10.09 12.22 10.99
N GLU A 337 11.29 11.64 11.05
CA GLU A 337 12.52 12.29 10.60
C GLU A 337 12.49 12.66 9.10
N ILE A 338 11.69 11.97 8.28
CA ILE A 338 11.44 12.34 6.87
C ILE A 338 10.69 13.68 6.82
N LEU A 339 9.66 13.86 7.66
CA LEU A 339 8.88 15.09 7.72
C LEU A 339 9.76 16.30 8.11
N ALA A 340 10.77 16.08 8.96
CA ALA A 340 11.72 17.11 9.34
C ALA A 340 12.58 17.62 8.17
N ARG A 341 12.77 16.78 7.15
CA ARG A 341 13.54 17.06 5.93
C ARG A 341 12.74 17.69 4.80
N MET A 342 11.43 17.85 4.98
CA MET A 342 10.54 18.51 4.02
C MET A 342 10.65 20.04 4.14
N ASN A 343 10.57 20.74 3.00
CA ASN A 343 10.40 22.18 2.98
C ASN A 343 8.96 22.58 3.36
N ASN A 344 8.71 23.89 3.47
CA ASN A 344 7.42 24.38 3.93
C ASN A 344 6.28 24.03 2.96
N LEU A 345 6.50 24.00 1.64
CA LEU A 345 5.47 23.60 0.67
C LEU A 345 5.06 22.14 0.88
N ALA A 346 6.03 21.23 1.03
CA ALA A 346 5.75 19.82 1.27
C ALA A 346 5.04 19.59 2.62
N LYS A 347 5.43 20.35 3.67
CA LYS A 347 4.73 20.32 4.96
C LYS A 347 3.28 20.79 4.84
N TRP A 348 3.01 21.85 4.05
CA TRP A 348 1.64 22.28 3.75
C TRP A 348 0.84 21.19 3.07
N ILE A 349 1.40 20.51 2.07
CA ILE A 349 0.74 19.40 1.38
C ILE A 349 0.48 18.24 2.35
N ALA A 350 1.49 17.82 3.11
CA ALA A 350 1.41 16.70 4.06
C ALA A 350 0.37 16.91 5.18
N THR A 351 0.01 18.16 5.49
CA THR A 351 -0.95 18.52 6.55
C THR A 351 -2.30 19.01 6.00
N SER A 352 -2.43 19.15 4.68
CA SER A 352 -3.68 19.52 3.99
C SER A 352 -4.59 18.30 3.78
N PRO A 353 -5.81 18.48 3.24
CA PRO A 353 -6.65 17.35 2.82
C PRO A 353 -6.00 16.39 1.83
N ALA A 354 -4.91 16.78 1.17
CA ALA A 354 -4.12 15.88 0.33
C ALA A 354 -3.54 14.67 1.09
N LYS A 355 -3.45 14.75 2.41
CA LYS A 355 -3.04 13.63 3.30
C LYS A 355 -4.04 12.48 3.35
N ASP A 356 -5.22 12.64 2.78
CA ASP A 356 -6.29 11.65 2.75
C ASP A 356 -6.64 11.19 1.32
N LEU A 357 -5.80 11.52 0.31
CA LEU A 357 -6.06 11.17 -1.09
C LEU A 357 -5.83 9.68 -1.37
N CYS A 358 -6.69 9.14 -2.23
CA CYS A 358 -6.52 7.80 -2.79
C CYS A 358 -5.54 7.78 -3.97
N GLY A 359 -4.98 6.62 -4.27
CA GLY A 359 -3.96 6.42 -5.29
C GLY A 359 -4.34 6.90 -6.68
N SER A 360 -5.60 6.74 -7.08
CA SER A 360 -6.10 7.23 -8.37
C SER A 360 -6.01 8.75 -8.50
N THR A 361 -6.22 9.49 -7.40
CA THR A 361 -6.22 10.96 -7.42
C THR A 361 -4.79 11.51 -7.49
N PHE A 362 -3.87 11.07 -6.64
CA PHE A 362 -2.51 11.59 -6.72
C PHE A 362 -1.73 11.00 -7.91
N GLY A 363 -2.09 9.81 -8.39
CA GLY A 363 -1.60 9.30 -9.66
C GLY A 363 -1.89 10.25 -10.83
N ALA A 364 -3.07 10.86 -10.87
CA ALA A 364 -3.42 11.87 -11.87
C ALA A 364 -2.56 13.16 -11.75
N VAL A 365 -2.15 13.54 -10.52
CA VAL A 365 -1.25 14.70 -10.31
C VAL A 365 0.13 14.45 -10.90
N GLY A 366 0.54 13.20 -11.09
CA GLY A 366 1.80 12.83 -11.75
C GLY A 366 1.98 13.41 -13.15
N VAL A 367 0.89 13.78 -13.82
CA VAL A 367 0.94 14.46 -15.13
C VAL A 367 1.75 15.77 -15.10
N LEU A 368 1.90 16.39 -13.93
CA LEU A 368 2.72 17.58 -13.74
C LEU A 368 4.23 17.27 -13.78
N MET A 369 4.63 16.00 -13.71
CA MET A 369 6.03 15.54 -13.76
C MET A 369 6.98 16.36 -12.86
N LEU A 370 6.54 16.71 -11.65
CA LEU A 370 7.33 17.53 -10.74
C LEU A 370 8.53 16.73 -10.22
N PRO A 371 9.73 17.34 -10.16
CA PRO A 371 10.85 16.70 -9.48
C PRO A 371 10.54 16.46 -8.00
N ILE A 372 10.77 15.24 -7.50
CA ILE A 372 10.45 14.85 -6.13
C ILE A 372 11.32 15.61 -5.13
N ASP A 373 12.57 15.83 -5.49
CA ASP A 373 13.57 16.54 -4.70
C ASP A 373 13.22 18.01 -4.42
N ILE A 374 12.29 18.59 -5.18
CA ILE A 374 11.76 19.94 -4.90
C ILE A 374 11.10 20.05 -3.51
N ALA A 375 10.65 18.93 -2.95
CA ALA A 375 9.94 18.88 -1.66
C ALA A 375 10.87 18.93 -0.44
N ALA A 376 12.18 18.80 -0.63
CA ALA A 376 13.13 18.80 0.47
C ALA A 376 13.59 20.22 0.88
N ASN A 377 14.12 20.35 2.10
CA ASN A 377 14.69 21.58 2.62
C ASN A 377 16.23 21.62 2.56
N PHE A 378 16.84 20.72 1.80
CA PHE A 378 18.29 20.62 1.60
C PHE A 378 18.61 20.11 0.20
N PRO A 379 19.84 20.36 -0.32
CA PRO A 379 20.22 19.95 -1.65
C PRO A 379 20.42 18.43 -1.75
N ASP A 380 20.20 17.88 -2.96
CA ASP A 380 20.37 16.46 -3.30
C ASP A 380 19.77 15.47 -2.28
N PRO A 381 18.45 15.58 -1.99
CA PRO A 381 17.83 14.74 -0.97
C PRO A 381 17.84 13.26 -1.34
N LEU A 382 17.72 12.91 -2.63
CA LEU A 382 17.62 11.52 -3.09
C LEU A 382 18.99 10.82 -3.12
N GLY A 383 20.11 11.57 -3.21
CA GLY A 383 21.48 11.05 -3.14
C GLY A 383 22.12 11.16 -1.75
N SER A 384 21.38 11.62 -0.72
CA SER A 384 21.91 11.85 0.61
C SER A 384 22.10 10.56 1.42
N ASP A 385 23.00 10.60 2.42
CA ASP A 385 23.16 9.51 3.40
C ASP A 385 21.84 9.19 4.12
N PHE A 386 21.00 10.21 4.35
CA PHE A 386 19.67 10.03 4.92
C PHE A 386 18.77 9.18 4.02
N ALA A 387 18.72 9.47 2.71
CA ALA A 387 17.97 8.66 1.76
C ALA A 387 18.54 7.24 1.64
N ALA A 388 19.86 7.12 1.61
CA ALA A 388 20.55 5.81 1.57
C ALA A 388 20.15 4.92 2.75
N GLU A 389 19.99 5.48 3.96
CA GLU A 389 19.51 4.72 5.12
C GLU A 389 18.05 4.27 4.94
N ILE A 390 17.15 5.13 4.45
CA ILE A 390 15.76 4.76 4.15
C ILE A 390 15.72 3.65 3.08
N TYR A 391 16.50 3.78 2.00
CA TYR A 391 16.59 2.76 0.95
C TYR A 391 17.10 1.42 1.49
N ARG A 392 18.11 1.45 2.36
CA ARG A 392 18.66 0.25 3.01
C ARG A 392 17.62 -0.47 3.86
N VAL A 393 16.87 0.27 4.66
CA VAL A 393 15.85 -0.31 5.55
C VAL A 393 14.68 -0.87 4.73
N THR A 394 14.15 -0.09 3.80
CA THR A 394 12.97 -0.50 3.02
C THR A 394 13.24 -1.62 2.02
N ARG A 395 14.48 -1.75 1.56
CA ARG A 395 14.91 -2.86 0.70
C ARG A 395 14.90 -4.21 1.42
N MET A 396 15.01 -4.22 2.76
CA MET A 396 15.09 -5.46 3.56
C MET A 396 16.18 -6.41 3.03
N ALA A 397 17.36 -5.83 2.72
CA ALA A 397 18.47 -6.57 2.11
C ALA A 397 18.93 -7.76 2.97
N ASP A 398 19.39 -8.81 2.30
CA ASP A 398 19.93 -10.04 2.91
C ASP A 398 18.93 -10.80 3.81
N MET A 399 17.63 -10.50 3.70
CA MET A 399 16.56 -11.28 4.34
C MET A 399 16.02 -12.30 3.32
N PRO A 400 16.20 -13.60 3.54
CA PRO A 400 15.65 -14.62 2.66
C PRO A 400 14.13 -14.72 2.84
N SER A 401 13.41 -14.95 1.74
CA SER A 401 12.03 -15.41 1.82
C SER A 401 11.97 -16.78 2.47
N ALA A 402 11.03 -16.99 3.37
CA ALA A 402 10.79 -18.31 3.97
C ALA A 402 10.00 -19.25 3.03
N VAL A 403 9.51 -18.76 1.89
CA VAL A 403 8.64 -19.51 0.96
C VAL A 403 9.10 -19.33 -0.49
N PRO A 404 8.73 -20.25 -1.41
CA PRO A 404 9.03 -20.11 -2.82
C PRO A 404 8.42 -18.85 -3.43
N LEU A 405 9.13 -18.24 -4.39
CA LEU A 405 8.77 -16.99 -5.04
C LEU A 405 8.54 -17.13 -6.55
N TYR A 406 7.46 -16.51 -7.03
CA TYR A 406 7.23 -16.18 -8.42
C TYR A 406 7.34 -14.67 -8.58
N ILE A 407 8.37 -14.17 -9.27
CA ILE A 407 8.60 -12.74 -9.46
C ILE A 407 8.39 -12.42 -10.93
N TYR A 408 7.59 -11.38 -11.24
CA TYR A 408 7.42 -10.94 -12.61
C TYR A 408 7.35 -9.42 -12.75
N ASN A 409 7.80 -8.90 -13.91
CA ASN A 409 7.81 -7.47 -14.16
C ASN A 409 7.67 -7.19 -15.66
N GLY A 410 7.02 -6.07 -16.01
CA GLY A 410 6.97 -5.61 -17.40
C GLY A 410 8.36 -5.25 -17.91
N ASP A 411 8.71 -5.71 -19.13
CA ASP A 411 10.02 -5.40 -19.72
C ASP A 411 10.12 -3.94 -20.23
N GLN A 412 8.97 -3.30 -20.51
CA GLN A 412 8.88 -1.90 -20.94
C GLN A 412 8.50 -0.97 -19.78
N GLU A 413 8.66 -1.43 -18.54
CA GLU A 413 8.32 -0.71 -17.32
C GLU A 413 9.20 0.53 -17.10
N PHE A 414 8.58 1.68 -16.95
CA PHE A 414 9.26 2.96 -16.71
C PHE A 414 8.97 3.58 -15.34
N TRP A 415 7.98 3.05 -14.62
CA TRP A 415 7.68 3.48 -13.25
C TRP A 415 8.50 2.68 -12.25
N ILE A 416 8.38 1.36 -12.32
CA ILE A 416 9.03 0.38 -11.43
C ILE A 416 9.98 -0.47 -12.29
N PRO A 417 11.20 0.01 -12.58
CA PRO A 417 12.10 -0.66 -13.51
C PRO A 417 12.32 -2.14 -13.16
N ALA A 418 12.25 -2.99 -14.18
CA ALA A 418 12.46 -4.43 -14.05
C ALA A 418 13.84 -4.79 -13.45
N GLU A 419 14.76 -3.83 -13.37
CA GLU A 419 16.04 -3.98 -12.68
C GLU A 419 15.86 -4.32 -11.20
N GLY A 420 14.96 -3.62 -10.48
CA GLY A 420 14.68 -3.87 -9.08
C GLY A 420 14.18 -5.30 -8.84
N ALA A 421 13.23 -5.75 -9.65
CA ALA A 421 12.69 -7.12 -9.58
C ALA A 421 13.75 -8.18 -9.90
N ARG A 422 14.59 -7.95 -10.92
CA ARG A 422 15.71 -8.85 -11.27
C ARG A 422 16.76 -8.91 -10.17
N ASN A 423 17.05 -7.78 -9.51
CA ASN A 423 17.98 -7.73 -8.39
C ASN A 423 17.44 -8.50 -7.18
N LEU A 424 16.14 -8.34 -6.87
CA LEU A 424 15.47 -9.12 -5.84
C LEU A 424 15.56 -10.63 -6.15
N TYR A 425 15.22 -11.06 -7.37
CA TYR A 425 15.34 -12.45 -7.79
C TYR A 425 16.74 -13.02 -7.56
N ARG A 426 17.78 -12.31 -8.06
CA ARG A 426 19.18 -12.75 -7.89
C ARG A 426 19.61 -12.79 -6.43
N GLU A 427 19.16 -11.83 -5.61
CA GLU A 427 19.39 -11.81 -4.18
C GLU A 427 18.80 -13.04 -3.52
N GLN A 428 17.53 -13.36 -3.79
CA GLN A 428 16.83 -14.48 -3.20
C GLN A 428 17.45 -15.82 -3.63
N CYS A 429 17.85 -15.96 -4.90
CA CYS A 429 18.62 -17.13 -5.37
C CYS A 429 19.94 -17.28 -4.61
N ARG A 430 20.70 -16.20 -4.43
CA ARG A 430 21.97 -16.22 -3.68
C ARG A 430 21.77 -16.63 -2.22
N LEU A 431 20.61 -16.31 -1.66
CA LEU A 431 20.23 -16.69 -0.29
C LEU A 431 19.63 -18.10 -0.20
N GLY A 432 19.56 -18.85 -1.31
CA GLY A 432 19.09 -20.24 -1.34
C GLY A 432 17.57 -20.40 -1.43
N VAL A 433 16.84 -19.33 -1.73
CA VAL A 433 15.38 -19.37 -1.88
C VAL A 433 15.02 -19.98 -3.23
N THR A 434 14.03 -20.87 -3.26
CA THR A 434 13.42 -21.35 -4.50
C THR A 434 12.67 -20.21 -5.18
N ALA A 435 13.13 -19.81 -6.37
CA ALA A 435 12.52 -18.67 -7.06
C ALA A 435 12.51 -18.87 -8.58
N ILE A 436 11.55 -18.21 -9.22
CA ILE A 436 11.50 -18.03 -10.67
C ILE A 436 11.27 -16.55 -11.01
N TYR A 437 11.73 -16.12 -12.18
CA TYR A 437 11.55 -14.76 -12.70
C TYR A 437 10.97 -14.77 -14.10
N ARG A 438 10.02 -13.88 -14.35
CA ARG A 438 9.42 -13.65 -15.69
C ARG A 438 9.46 -12.18 -16.07
N GLY A 439 10.15 -11.88 -17.18
CA GLY A 439 9.93 -10.65 -17.92
C GLY A 439 8.68 -10.80 -18.78
N VAL A 440 7.73 -9.88 -18.63
CA VAL A 440 6.47 -9.91 -19.37
C VAL A 440 6.31 -8.70 -20.28
N LEU A 441 5.50 -8.84 -21.33
CA LEU A 441 5.24 -7.72 -22.25
C LEU A 441 4.49 -6.60 -21.53
N GLY A 442 4.94 -5.38 -21.70
CA GLY A 442 4.23 -4.15 -21.34
C GLY A 442 4.93 -3.31 -20.30
N GLU A 443 4.37 -2.14 -20.10
CA GLU A 443 4.66 -1.23 -18.99
C GLU A 443 3.83 -1.65 -17.77
N HIS A 444 3.79 -0.82 -16.74
CA HIS A 444 3.22 -1.18 -15.43
C HIS A 444 1.81 -1.77 -15.50
N VAL A 445 0.88 -1.12 -16.20
CA VAL A 445 -0.52 -1.56 -16.29
C VAL A 445 -0.67 -2.79 -17.20
N ILE A 446 0.02 -2.79 -18.36
CA ILE A 446 -0.01 -3.92 -19.28
C ILE A 446 0.71 -5.13 -18.68
N GLY A 447 1.83 -4.93 -17.98
CA GLY A 447 2.56 -5.97 -17.25
C GLY A 447 1.71 -6.65 -16.18
N ALA A 448 0.85 -5.89 -15.50
CA ALA A 448 -0.12 -6.45 -14.55
C ALA A 448 -1.03 -7.48 -15.20
N VAL A 449 -1.52 -7.18 -16.41
CA VAL A 449 -2.44 -8.05 -17.14
C VAL A 449 -1.74 -9.23 -17.81
N THR A 450 -0.58 -9.00 -18.42
CA THR A 450 0.12 -10.03 -19.21
C THR A 450 0.83 -11.06 -18.33
N GLY A 451 1.33 -10.69 -17.15
CA GLY A 451 1.96 -11.61 -16.21
C GLY A 451 0.98 -12.32 -15.27
N TYR A 452 -0.21 -11.76 -15.08
CA TYR A 452 -1.20 -12.27 -14.14
C TYR A 452 -1.61 -13.74 -14.35
N PRO A 453 -1.91 -14.23 -15.57
CA PRO A 453 -2.39 -15.59 -15.75
C PRO A 453 -1.39 -16.66 -15.29
N GLU A 454 -0.10 -16.51 -15.62
CA GLU A 454 0.94 -17.46 -15.21
C GLU A 454 1.15 -17.41 -13.69
N ALA A 455 1.18 -16.22 -13.10
CA ALA A 455 1.29 -16.05 -11.66
C ALA A 455 0.17 -16.76 -10.90
N MET A 456 -1.08 -16.62 -11.38
CA MET A 456 -2.23 -17.27 -10.75
C MET A 456 -2.23 -18.79 -10.94
N LEU A 457 -1.78 -19.31 -12.07
CA LEU A 457 -1.61 -20.75 -12.26
C LEU A 457 -0.52 -21.31 -11.35
N TRP A 458 0.59 -20.59 -11.22
CA TRP A 458 1.66 -20.98 -10.31
C TRP A 458 1.19 -21.03 -8.85
N LEU A 459 0.41 -20.04 -8.38
CA LEU A 459 -0.16 -20.03 -7.02
C LEU A 459 -1.18 -21.17 -6.81
N ASP A 460 -2.04 -21.44 -7.80
CA ASP A 460 -3.00 -22.53 -7.77
C ASP A 460 -2.30 -23.90 -7.59
N GLU A 461 -1.18 -24.11 -8.27
CA GLU A 461 -0.37 -25.33 -8.09
C GLU A 461 0.21 -25.43 -6.68
N ARG A 462 0.67 -24.31 -6.08
CA ARG A 462 1.18 -24.31 -4.69
C ARG A 462 0.08 -24.64 -3.71
N LEU A 463 -1.11 -24.02 -3.85
CA LEU A 463 -2.27 -24.33 -3.01
C LEU A 463 -2.75 -25.78 -3.12
N ARG A 464 -2.41 -26.47 -4.21
CA ARG A 464 -2.67 -27.90 -4.41
C ARG A 464 -1.52 -28.80 -3.96
N GLY A 465 -0.48 -28.26 -3.37
CA GLY A 465 0.67 -29.02 -2.88
C GLY A 465 1.66 -29.44 -3.95
N VAL A 466 1.60 -28.90 -5.17
CA VAL A 466 2.61 -29.15 -6.20
C VAL A 466 3.91 -28.40 -5.81
N PRO A 467 5.06 -29.03 -5.79
CA PRO A 467 6.34 -28.37 -5.46
C PRO A 467 6.68 -27.23 -6.41
N ALA A 468 7.26 -26.15 -5.88
CA ALA A 468 7.68 -25.02 -6.68
C ALA A 468 8.88 -25.37 -7.58
N PRO A 469 8.88 -25.03 -8.87
CA PRO A 469 10.05 -25.11 -9.70
C PRO A 469 11.10 -24.09 -9.22
N ASN A 470 12.38 -24.45 -9.35
CA ASN A 470 13.50 -23.58 -9.04
C ASN A 470 14.28 -23.26 -10.31
N GLU A 471 14.43 -21.98 -10.63
CA GLU A 471 15.19 -21.51 -11.80
C GLU A 471 16.41 -20.66 -11.36
N CYS A 472 16.77 -20.75 -10.09
CA CYS A 472 18.02 -20.18 -9.63
C CYS A 472 19.19 -20.98 -10.22
#